data_1c0a39f75ce02604a6eb5fe9abe0b2d9
#
_entry.id   1c0a39f75ce02604a6eb5fe9abe0b2d9
#
_cell.length_a   1.000
_cell.length_b   1.000
_cell.length_c   1.000
_cell.angle_alpha   90.00
_cell.angle_beta   90.00
_cell.angle_gamma   90.00
#
_symmetry.space_group_name_H-M   'P 1'
#
loop_
_entity.id
_entity.type
_entity.pdbx_description
1 polymer ?
#
loop_
_entity_poly.entity_id
_entity_poly.type
_entity_poly.pdbx_seq_one_letter_code
_entity_poly.pdbx_strand_id
1 'polypeptide(L)'
;MSDLYDIIVVGAGPGGLAAGLYGARAKLKVVVLEKELPGGQINKTGIIEDYPGFLSIDARELAQKMTDHAKEFGTEIKMTAATAVRKKDDHFEVDTPEGALSAKVIIMASGGSPIYLGCKGEMPYQTKGVSYCAICDGALPIFRNKPMVVVGGGDSAVEEGLFLSKFASHIYLVHRRNEFRASQILVDRVKANPKMEMVLDSTVDEIGGTDLVEWAKIRNVRTNAVKQVNVSGVFIYIGFTPNSGLVKEPLKKDEKGYIITNQNMETSIPGLFAIGDVRQQLTKQITNAVGDGTTAAVAAEKFIHGTLQRSPVGAGLV
;
A
#
# COMPACT_ATOMS: atom_id res chain seq x y z
N MET A 1 29.04 -17.61 14.68
CA MET A 1 28.63 -16.18 14.54
C MET A 1 27.56 -16.16 13.46
N SER A 2 26.37 -15.66 13.75
CA SER A 2 25.34 -15.50 12.72
C SER A 2 25.90 -14.59 11.62
N ASP A 3 25.70 -15.00 10.37
CA ASP A 3 26.21 -14.27 9.20
C ASP A 3 25.59 -12.85 9.17
N LEU A 4 26.41 -11.82 9.45
CA LEU A 4 25.98 -10.42 9.45
C LEU A 4 25.69 -9.98 8.00
N TYR A 5 24.46 -9.54 7.72
CA TYR A 5 24.10 -8.90 6.47
C TYR A 5 24.53 -7.43 6.47
N ASP A 6 24.80 -6.88 5.30
CA ASP A 6 24.94 -5.43 5.16
C ASP A 6 23.55 -4.76 5.26
N ILE A 7 22.56 -5.35 4.59
CA ILE A 7 21.19 -4.85 4.58
C ILE A 7 20.19 -6.00 4.75
N ILE A 8 19.25 -5.86 5.68
CA ILE A 8 18.00 -6.62 5.69
C ILE A 8 16.87 -5.70 5.24
N VAL A 9 16.14 -6.13 4.22
CA VAL A 9 14.91 -5.46 3.74
C VAL A 9 13.70 -6.21 4.26
N VAL A 10 12.78 -5.53 4.93
CA VAL A 10 11.56 -6.13 5.49
C VAL A 10 10.39 -5.88 4.57
N GLY A 11 10.02 -6.88 3.78
CA GLY A 11 8.95 -6.89 2.79
C GLY A 11 9.46 -6.90 1.35
N ALA A 12 8.95 -7.82 0.52
CA ALA A 12 9.26 -7.97 -0.90
C ALA A 12 8.19 -7.35 -1.81
N GLY A 13 7.60 -6.23 -1.42
CA GLY A 13 6.84 -5.38 -2.33
C GLY A 13 7.77 -4.66 -3.33
N PRO A 14 7.24 -3.86 -4.26
CA PRO A 14 8.04 -3.18 -5.29
C PRO A 14 9.23 -2.40 -4.73
N GLY A 15 9.03 -1.66 -3.63
CA GLY A 15 10.09 -0.92 -2.97
C GLY A 15 11.18 -1.82 -2.40
N GLY A 16 10.79 -2.92 -1.74
CA GLY A 16 11.74 -3.87 -1.17
C GLY A 16 12.55 -4.61 -2.23
N LEU A 17 11.90 -5.02 -3.33
CA LEU A 17 12.58 -5.65 -4.46
C LEU A 17 13.55 -4.67 -5.15
N ALA A 18 13.16 -3.39 -5.31
CA ALA A 18 14.05 -2.35 -5.82
C ALA A 18 15.25 -2.11 -4.88
N ALA A 19 15.01 -2.02 -3.56
CA ALA A 19 16.08 -1.87 -2.58
C ALA A 19 17.04 -3.07 -2.59
N GLY A 20 16.52 -4.29 -2.68
CA GLY A 20 17.31 -5.50 -2.83
C GLY A 20 18.20 -5.48 -4.07
N LEU A 21 17.59 -5.17 -5.23
CA LEU A 21 18.28 -5.04 -6.50
C LEU A 21 19.47 -4.06 -6.42
N TYR A 22 19.20 -2.82 -5.95
CA TYR A 22 20.23 -1.78 -5.93
C TYR A 22 21.32 -2.07 -4.90
N GLY A 23 20.98 -2.62 -3.72
CA GLY A 23 21.94 -3.04 -2.72
C GLY A 23 22.85 -4.19 -3.22
N ALA A 24 22.27 -5.19 -3.89
CA ALA A 24 23.04 -6.30 -4.48
C ALA A 24 23.95 -5.81 -5.63
N ARG A 25 23.49 -4.87 -6.47
CA ARG A 25 24.30 -4.22 -7.51
C ARG A 25 25.49 -3.45 -6.92
N ALA A 26 25.35 -2.87 -5.72
CA ALA A 26 26.44 -2.25 -4.96
C ALA A 26 27.38 -3.28 -4.29
N LYS A 27 27.19 -4.58 -4.57
CA LYS A 27 27.96 -5.69 -3.98
C LYS A 27 27.81 -5.82 -2.46
N LEU A 28 26.73 -5.34 -1.89
CA LEU A 28 26.37 -5.55 -0.50
C LEU A 28 25.70 -6.92 -0.31
N LYS A 29 25.90 -7.52 0.87
CA LYS A 29 25.19 -8.74 1.27
C LYS A 29 23.77 -8.38 1.70
N VAL A 30 22.80 -8.59 0.81
CA VAL A 30 21.40 -8.18 1.01
C VAL A 30 20.48 -9.38 1.10
N VAL A 31 19.59 -9.37 2.10
CA VAL A 31 18.44 -10.28 2.18
C VAL A 31 17.13 -9.50 2.26
N VAL A 32 16.15 -9.94 1.51
CA VAL A 32 14.76 -9.46 1.58
C VAL A 32 13.91 -10.51 2.27
N LEU A 33 13.20 -10.14 3.33
CA LEU A 33 12.31 -11.03 4.07
C LEU A 33 10.87 -10.82 3.61
N GLU A 34 10.18 -11.89 3.24
CA GLU A 34 8.78 -11.83 2.80
C GLU A 34 7.98 -12.98 3.44
N LYS A 35 6.85 -12.65 4.03
CA LYS A 35 5.95 -13.63 4.68
C LYS A 35 5.00 -14.35 3.71
N GLU A 36 4.72 -13.70 2.57
CA GLU A 36 3.82 -14.18 1.52
C GLU A 36 4.58 -14.21 0.17
N LEU A 37 3.88 -14.32 -0.94
CA LEU A 37 4.50 -14.24 -2.26
C LEU A 37 5.11 -12.84 -2.50
N PRO A 38 6.35 -12.75 -3.05
CA PRO A 38 6.92 -11.47 -3.45
C PRO A 38 5.99 -10.69 -4.40
N GLY A 39 5.97 -9.35 -4.23
CA GLY A 39 5.07 -8.45 -4.97
C GLY A 39 4.21 -7.60 -4.03
N GLY A 40 3.95 -8.05 -2.78
CA GLY A 40 3.16 -7.29 -1.80
C GLY A 40 1.76 -6.95 -2.31
N GLN A 41 1.38 -5.66 -2.27
CA GLN A 41 0.04 -5.21 -2.71
C GLN A 41 -0.21 -5.42 -4.22
N ILE A 42 0.82 -5.51 -5.07
CA ILE A 42 0.67 -5.84 -6.49
C ILE A 42 -0.09 -7.17 -6.66
N ASN A 43 0.17 -8.17 -5.83
CA ASN A 43 -0.50 -9.47 -5.91
C ASN A 43 -2.02 -9.41 -5.63
N LYS A 44 -2.52 -8.26 -5.17
CA LYS A 44 -3.94 -8.03 -4.84
C LYS A 44 -4.67 -7.22 -5.91
N THR A 45 -4.02 -6.94 -7.03
CA THR A 45 -4.63 -6.31 -8.21
C THR A 45 -4.56 -7.24 -9.41
N GLY A 46 -5.35 -6.98 -10.46
CA GLY A 46 -5.40 -7.83 -11.64
C GLY A 46 -4.46 -7.34 -12.74
N ILE A 47 -4.76 -6.16 -13.27
CA ILE A 47 -4.04 -5.52 -14.38
C ILE A 47 -3.48 -4.19 -13.90
N ILE A 48 -2.29 -3.84 -14.35
CA ILE A 48 -1.60 -2.59 -14.05
C ILE A 48 -1.42 -1.83 -15.37
N GLU A 49 -1.94 -0.60 -15.42
CA GLU A 49 -1.86 0.31 -16.57
C GLU A 49 -1.13 1.63 -16.23
N ASP A 50 -0.63 1.77 -15.00
CA ASP A 50 -0.03 2.99 -14.46
C ASP A 50 1.45 2.83 -14.05
N TYR A 51 2.10 1.73 -14.49
CA TYR A 51 3.53 1.53 -14.31
C TYR A 51 4.29 1.88 -15.59
N PRO A 52 5.10 2.96 -15.62
CA PRO A 52 5.83 3.38 -16.81
C PRO A 52 6.72 2.27 -17.39
N GLY A 53 6.61 2.06 -18.69
CA GLY A 53 7.29 0.99 -19.41
C GLY A 53 6.36 -0.11 -19.92
N PHE A 54 5.12 -0.15 -19.41
CA PHE A 54 4.07 -1.04 -19.88
C PHE A 54 2.78 -0.26 -20.14
N LEU A 55 2.16 -0.47 -21.31
CA LEU A 55 0.80 0.04 -21.56
C LEU A 55 -0.23 -0.69 -20.68
N SER A 56 0.02 -1.99 -20.48
CA SER A 56 -0.76 -2.86 -19.61
C SER A 56 0.07 -4.11 -19.32
N ILE A 57 0.05 -4.58 -18.09
CA ILE A 57 0.73 -5.80 -17.66
C ILE A 57 -0.08 -6.49 -16.56
N ASP A 58 -0.08 -7.84 -16.58
CA ASP A 58 -0.61 -8.61 -15.46
C ASP A 58 0.20 -8.33 -14.18
N ALA A 59 -0.48 -8.13 -13.07
CA ALA A 59 0.15 -7.74 -11.82
C ALA A 59 1.14 -8.79 -11.29
N ARG A 60 0.79 -10.07 -11.41
CA ARG A 60 1.68 -11.16 -10.99
C ARG A 60 2.89 -11.29 -11.90
N GLU A 61 2.71 -11.05 -13.20
CA GLU A 61 3.83 -11.02 -14.15
C GLU A 61 4.80 -9.89 -13.78
N LEU A 62 4.32 -8.69 -13.47
CA LEU A 62 5.18 -7.59 -13.03
C LEU A 62 5.93 -7.96 -11.74
N ALA A 63 5.24 -8.50 -10.73
CA ALA A 63 5.84 -8.94 -9.47
C ALA A 63 6.92 -10.00 -9.69
N GLN A 64 6.66 -10.96 -10.59
CA GLN A 64 7.65 -11.99 -10.93
C GLN A 64 8.87 -11.40 -11.62
N LYS A 65 8.68 -10.52 -12.62
CA LYS A 65 9.78 -9.82 -13.31
C LYS A 65 10.66 -9.03 -12.33
N MET A 66 10.07 -8.31 -11.38
CA MET A 66 10.81 -7.56 -10.36
C MET A 66 11.58 -8.50 -9.42
N THR A 67 10.98 -9.63 -9.05
CA THR A 67 11.58 -10.65 -8.20
C THR A 67 12.80 -11.30 -8.87
N ASP A 68 12.64 -11.72 -10.12
CA ASP A 68 13.70 -12.36 -10.90
C ASP A 68 14.85 -11.39 -11.15
N HIS A 69 14.54 -10.12 -11.43
CA HIS A 69 15.55 -9.09 -11.61
C HIS A 69 16.39 -8.86 -10.34
N ALA A 70 15.75 -8.82 -9.16
CA ALA A 70 16.49 -8.69 -7.90
C ALA A 70 17.38 -9.90 -7.64
N LYS A 71 16.89 -11.12 -7.86
CA LYS A 71 17.65 -12.37 -7.70
C LYS A 71 18.83 -12.50 -8.66
N GLU A 72 18.67 -12.08 -9.92
CA GLU A 72 19.71 -12.11 -10.95
C GLU A 72 20.96 -11.33 -10.51
N PHE A 73 20.77 -10.23 -9.77
CA PHE A 73 21.89 -9.47 -9.21
C PHE A 73 22.41 -9.96 -7.86
N GLY A 74 21.85 -11.05 -7.32
CA GLY A 74 22.33 -11.68 -6.09
C GLY A 74 21.56 -11.30 -4.83
N THR A 75 20.38 -10.69 -4.94
CA THR A 75 19.51 -10.49 -3.77
C THR A 75 19.01 -11.83 -3.25
N GLU A 76 19.31 -12.15 -1.99
CA GLU A 76 18.68 -13.28 -1.31
C GLU A 76 17.23 -12.91 -0.93
N ILE A 77 16.26 -13.77 -1.25
CA ILE A 77 14.87 -13.60 -0.81
C ILE A 77 14.51 -14.79 0.09
N LYS A 78 14.25 -14.51 1.36
CA LYS A 78 13.80 -15.51 2.34
C LYS A 78 12.30 -15.40 2.57
N MET A 79 11.63 -16.54 2.40
CA MET A 79 10.19 -16.68 2.67
C MET A 79 9.96 -16.87 4.16
N THR A 80 10.07 -15.79 4.91
CA THR A 80 9.89 -15.75 6.37
C THR A 80 9.35 -14.41 6.84
N ALA A 81 8.57 -14.42 7.92
CA ALA A 81 8.00 -13.20 8.50
C ALA A 81 9.01 -12.53 9.44
N ALA A 82 9.32 -11.26 9.19
CA ALA A 82 9.91 -10.43 10.25
C ALA A 82 8.84 -10.15 11.32
N THR A 83 9.13 -10.49 12.58
CA THR A 83 8.18 -10.31 13.70
C THR A 83 8.58 -9.16 14.64
N ALA A 84 9.87 -8.82 14.69
CA ALA A 84 10.37 -7.64 15.37
C ALA A 84 11.68 -7.17 14.76
N VAL A 85 11.93 -5.86 14.85
CA VAL A 85 13.22 -5.22 14.51
C VAL A 85 13.70 -4.52 15.76
N ARG A 86 14.94 -4.76 16.17
CA ARG A 86 15.58 -4.16 17.35
C ARG A 86 16.93 -3.56 16.98
N LYS A 87 17.20 -2.36 17.47
CA LYS A 87 18.53 -1.75 17.40
C LYS A 87 19.41 -2.32 18.51
N LYS A 88 20.61 -2.75 18.16
CA LYS A 88 21.72 -3.03 19.06
C LYS A 88 22.77 -1.92 18.96
N ASP A 89 23.84 -2.01 19.71
CA ASP A 89 24.86 -0.95 19.76
C ASP A 89 25.40 -0.62 18.36
N ASP A 90 25.83 -1.62 17.60
CA ASP A 90 26.51 -1.49 16.30
C ASP A 90 25.76 -2.11 15.11
N HIS A 91 24.65 -2.84 15.36
CA HIS A 91 23.88 -3.53 14.33
C HIS A 91 22.38 -3.55 14.67
N PHE A 92 21.58 -4.21 13.83
CA PHE A 92 20.17 -4.52 14.09
C PHE A 92 19.96 -6.03 14.15
N GLU A 93 19.01 -6.45 14.95
CA GLU A 93 18.44 -7.80 14.94
C GLU A 93 17.01 -7.78 14.41
N VAL A 94 16.70 -8.72 13.53
CA VAL A 94 15.37 -8.99 13.02
C VAL A 94 14.95 -10.39 13.45
N ASP A 95 13.91 -10.47 14.28
CA ASP A 95 13.34 -11.76 14.69
C ASP A 95 12.51 -12.34 13.56
N THR A 96 12.69 -13.65 13.35
CA THR A 96 11.88 -14.48 12.47
C THR A 96 11.48 -15.77 13.18
N PRO A 97 10.48 -16.53 12.69
CA PRO A 97 10.15 -17.85 13.24
C PRO A 97 11.32 -18.83 13.24
N GLU A 98 12.27 -18.68 12.32
CA GLU A 98 13.44 -19.55 12.17
C GLU A 98 14.65 -19.08 13.01
N GLY A 99 14.54 -17.94 13.69
CA GLY A 99 15.60 -17.36 14.51
C GLY A 99 15.88 -15.90 14.14
N ALA A 100 16.81 -15.27 14.87
CA ALA A 100 17.18 -13.89 14.63
C ALA A 100 18.24 -13.77 13.53
N LEU A 101 18.09 -12.76 12.67
CA LEU A 101 19.04 -12.35 11.66
C LEU A 101 19.63 -10.98 12.05
N SER A 102 20.93 -10.77 11.74
CA SER A 102 21.63 -9.53 12.08
C SER A 102 22.04 -8.76 10.83
N ALA A 103 21.93 -7.42 10.86
CA ALA A 103 22.36 -6.55 9.77
C ALA A 103 22.89 -5.20 10.27
N LYS A 104 23.79 -4.58 9.48
CA LYS A 104 24.25 -3.21 9.72
C LYS A 104 23.16 -2.18 9.51
N VAL A 105 22.29 -2.43 8.53
CA VAL A 105 21.20 -1.53 8.09
C VAL A 105 19.90 -2.31 7.91
N ILE A 106 18.79 -1.69 8.28
CA ILE A 106 17.44 -2.18 7.99
C ILE A 106 16.72 -1.21 7.05
N ILE A 107 16.05 -1.76 6.03
CA ILE A 107 15.11 -1.03 5.18
C ILE A 107 13.71 -1.58 5.42
N MET A 108 12.84 -0.79 6.07
CA MET A 108 11.44 -1.12 6.28
C MET A 108 10.65 -0.88 4.98
N ALA A 109 10.32 -1.96 4.29
CA ALA A 109 9.48 -2.00 3.09
C ALA A 109 8.15 -2.73 3.33
N SER A 110 7.71 -2.73 4.59
CA SER A 110 6.58 -3.53 5.09
C SER A 110 5.21 -3.07 4.58
N GLY A 111 5.17 -1.95 3.85
CA GLY A 111 3.96 -1.44 3.23
C GLY A 111 2.86 -1.10 4.22
N GLY A 112 1.62 -1.36 3.82
CA GLY A 112 0.44 -1.21 4.66
C GLY A 112 -0.70 -2.08 4.15
N SER A 113 -1.81 -2.05 4.87
CA SER A 113 -2.98 -2.85 4.56
C SER A 113 -4.24 -1.99 4.55
N PRO A 114 -5.13 -2.15 3.56
CA PRO A 114 -6.44 -1.53 3.62
C PRO A 114 -7.21 -2.10 4.81
N ILE A 115 -8.06 -1.28 5.41
CA ILE A 115 -9.05 -1.77 6.36
C ILE A 115 -10.15 -2.44 5.55
N TYR A 116 -10.39 -3.72 5.83
CA TYR A 116 -11.44 -4.48 5.18
C TYR A 116 -12.83 -4.09 5.76
N LEU A 117 -13.84 -4.11 4.91
CA LEU A 117 -15.22 -3.87 5.30
C LEU A 117 -15.77 -5.06 6.10
N GLY A 118 -15.30 -6.26 5.80
CA GLY A 118 -15.69 -7.51 6.46
C GLY A 118 -17.05 -8.04 6.01
N CYS A 119 -17.59 -7.55 4.90
CA CYS A 119 -18.86 -8.01 4.38
C CYS A 119 -18.71 -9.31 3.56
N LYS A 120 -19.81 -10.05 3.43
CA LYS A 120 -19.86 -11.24 2.58
C LYS A 120 -19.55 -10.87 1.13
N GLY A 121 -18.65 -11.62 0.46
CA GLY A 121 -18.24 -11.40 -0.91
C GLY A 121 -17.04 -10.46 -1.08
N GLU A 122 -16.63 -9.68 -0.07
CA GLU A 122 -15.48 -8.77 -0.21
C GLU A 122 -14.21 -9.51 -0.67
N MET A 123 -13.80 -10.54 0.05
CA MET A 123 -12.56 -11.27 -0.26
C MET A 123 -12.66 -12.13 -1.54
N PRO A 124 -13.75 -12.89 -1.80
CA PRO A 124 -13.91 -13.67 -3.03
C PRO A 124 -13.89 -12.83 -4.31
N TYR A 125 -14.33 -11.57 -4.25
CA TYR A 125 -14.37 -10.67 -5.40
C TYR A 125 -13.22 -9.64 -5.42
N GLN A 126 -12.25 -9.76 -4.53
CA GLN A 126 -11.01 -8.98 -4.64
C GLN A 126 -10.34 -9.26 -6.00
N THR A 127 -9.93 -8.23 -6.72
CA THR A 127 -9.46 -8.27 -8.12
C THR A 127 -10.52 -8.64 -9.19
N LYS A 128 -11.74 -8.94 -8.75
CA LYS A 128 -12.87 -9.30 -9.62
C LYS A 128 -14.01 -8.28 -9.56
N GLY A 129 -13.68 -7.05 -9.20
CA GLY A 129 -14.63 -5.95 -9.04
C GLY A 129 -14.63 -5.31 -7.65
N VAL A 130 -14.02 -5.93 -6.63
CA VAL A 130 -13.71 -5.28 -5.36
C VAL A 130 -12.29 -4.71 -5.42
N SER A 131 -12.15 -3.42 -5.13
CA SER A 131 -10.87 -2.68 -5.18
C SER A 131 -10.70 -1.74 -3.99
N TYR A 132 -9.43 -1.39 -3.73
CA TYR A 132 -9.01 -0.43 -2.69
C TYR A 132 -8.17 0.71 -3.29
N CYS A 133 -8.11 0.81 -4.65
CA CYS A 133 -7.31 1.81 -5.36
C CYS A 133 -8.05 2.27 -6.63
N ALA A 134 -8.62 3.47 -6.60
CA ALA A 134 -9.31 4.04 -7.76
C ALA A 134 -8.33 4.39 -8.90
N ILE A 135 -7.16 4.91 -8.55
CA ILE A 135 -6.14 5.28 -9.54
C ILE A 135 -5.64 4.05 -10.28
N CYS A 136 -5.46 2.92 -9.58
CA CYS A 136 -4.99 1.67 -10.16
C CYS A 136 -6.04 1.03 -11.08
N ASP A 137 -7.27 0.94 -10.60
CA ASP A 137 -8.29 0.06 -11.20
C ASP A 137 -9.42 0.81 -11.90
N GLY A 138 -9.68 2.08 -11.55
CA GLY A 138 -10.86 2.81 -11.98
C GLY A 138 -11.00 2.98 -13.50
N ALA A 139 -9.88 3.01 -14.23
CA ALA A 139 -9.85 3.12 -15.68
C ALA A 139 -10.04 1.77 -16.40
N LEU A 140 -10.00 0.63 -15.68
CA LEU A 140 -10.09 -0.70 -16.28
C LEU A 140 -11.39 -0.90 -17.08
N PRO A 141 -11.37 -1.65 -18.19
CA PRO A 141 -12.53 -1.86 -19.04
C PRO A 141 -13.77 -2.41 -18.33
N ILE A 142 -13.57 -3.22 -17.28
CA ILE A 142 -14.67 -3.82 -16.50
C ILE A 142 -15.54 -2.78 -15.79
N PHE A 143 -15.02 -1.57 -15.54
CA PHE A 143 -15.70 -0.47 -14.83
C PHE A 143 -16.24 0.63 -15.73
N ARG A 144 -15.73 0.73 -16.98
CA ARG A 144 -16.09 1.81 -17.89
C ARG A 144 -17.58 1.83 -18.22
N ASN A 145 -18.19 3.00 -18.01
CA ASN A 145 -19.60 3.27 -18.30
C ASN A 145 -20.58 2.37 -17.53
N LYS A 146 -20.16 1.86 -16.37
CA LYS A 146 -20.99 1.01 -15.50
C LYS A 146 -21.18 1.64 -14.13
N PRO A 147 -22.24 1.29 -13.39
CA PRO A 147 -22.42 1.74 -12.02
C PRO A 147 -21.39 1.12 -11.07
N MET A 148 -20.97 1.87 -10.06
CA MET A 148 -20.06 1.43 -9.02
C MET A 148 -20.55 1.86 -7.64
N VAL A 149 -20.12 1.14 -6.60
CA VAL A 149 -20.24 1.55 -5.21
C VAL A 149 -18.88 2.05 -4.72
N VAL A 150 -18.89 3.17 -4.01
CA VAL A 150 -17.74 3.68 -3.25
C VAL A 150 -18.11 3.69 -1.78
N VAL A 151 -17.31 3.05 -0.93
CA VAL A 151 -17.58 2.92 0.51
C VAL A 151 -16.61 3.75 1.31
N GLY A 152 -17.14 4.72 2.05
CA GLY A 152 -16.35 5.58 2.93
C GLY A 152 -16.99 6.94 3.13
N GLY A 153 -16.35 7.82 3.91
CA GLY A 153 -16.93 9.14 4.21
C GLY A 153 -15.92 10.19 4.64
N GLY A 154 -14.64 9.92 4.50
CA GLY A 154 -13.56 10.90 4.64
C GLY A 154 -13.12 11.44 3.28
N ASP A 155 -12.18 12.40 3.29
CA ASP A 155 -11.64 13.03 2.07
C ASP A 155 -11.26 12.00 1.00
N SER A 156 -10.48 10.96 1.36
CA SER A 156 -10.06 9.92 0.42
C SER A 156 -11.24 9.25 -0.30
N ALA A 157 -12.31 8.87 0.41
CA ALA A 157 -13.46 8.21 -0.22
C ALA A 157 -14.18 9.13 -1.20
N VAL A 158 -14.28 10.41 -0.86
CA VAL A 158 -14.97 11.42 -1.67
C VAL A 158 -14.14 11.80 -2.90
N GLU A 159 -12.82 12.02 -2.72
CA GLU A 159 -11.90 12.32 -3.82
C GLU A 159 -11.82 11.17 -4.82
N GLU A 160 -11.66 9.93 -4.32
CA GLU A 160 -11.60 8.74 -5.15
C GLU A 160 -12.95 8.45 -5.83
N GLY A 161 -14.08 8.73 -5.17
CA GLY A 161 -15.42 8.66 -5.77
C GLY A 161 -15.59 9.67 -6.91
N LEU A 162 -15.13 10.92 -6.72
CA LEU A 162 -15.10 11.95 -7.77
C LEU A 162 -14.18 11.55 -8.94
N PHE A 163 -13.03 10.94 -8.64
CA PHE A 163 -12.14 10.41 -9.67
C PHE A 163 -12.82 9.29 -10.48
N LEU A 164 -13.42 8.30 -9.81
CA LEU A 164 -14.13 7.19 -10.43
C LEU A 164 -15.32 7.65 -11.28
N SER A 165 -15.97 8.76 -10.91
CA SER A 165 -17.11 9.30 -11.69
C SER A 165 -16.75 9.71 -13.12
N LYS A 166 -15.46 9.88 -13.43
CA LYS A 166 -14.95 10.11 -14.79
C LYS A 166 -15.17 8.88 -15.70
N PHE A 167 -15.13 7.70 -15.12
CA PHE A 167 -15.22 6.41 -15.82
C PHE A 167 -16.58 5.75 -15.67
N ALA A 168 -17.22 5.91 -14.50
CA ALA A 168 -18.52 5.31 -14.17
C ALA A 168 -19.69 5.96 -14.91
N SER A 169 -20.76 5.19 -15.09
CA SER A 169 -22.07 5.75 -15.44
C SER A 169 -22.81 6.33 -14.22
N HIS A 170 -22.59 5.74 -13.03
CA HIS A 170 -23.17 6.15 -11.77
C HIS A 170 -22.31 5.70 -10.58
N ILE A 171 -22.23 6.48 -9.51
CA ILE A 171 -21.53 6.18 -8.27
C ILE A 171 -22.50 6.23 -7.10
N TYR A 172 -22.65 5.11 -6.39
CA TYR A 172 -23.29 5.07 -5.08
C TYR A 172 -22.23 5.31 -4.02
N LEU A 173 -22.16 6.53 -3.44
CA LEU A 173 -21.22 6.86 -2.36
C LEU A 173 -21.85 6.51 -1.01
N VAL A 174 -21.50 5.32 -0.49
CA VAL A 174 -22.12 4.72 0.70
C VAL A 174 -21.35 5.12 1.95
N HIS A 175 -22.04 5.72 2.92
CA HIS A 175 -21.47 6.10 4.21
C HIS A 175 -22.39 5.70 5.37
N ARG A 176 -21.76 5.12 6.43
CA ARG A 176 -22.49 4.61 7.61
C ARG A 176 -23.08 5.67 8.54
N ARG A 177 -22.76 6.95 8.35
CA ARG A 177 -23.27 8.08 9.13
C ARG A 177 -24.18 8.94 8.27
N ASN A 178 -24.90 9.86 8.92
CA ASN A 178 -25.82 10.81 8.26
C ASN A 178 -25.09 11.98 7.56
N GLU A 179 -23.77 12.10 7.76
CA GLU A 179 -22.96 13.15 7.13
C GLU A 179 -21.55 12.64 6.86
N PHE A 180 -20.89 13.19 5.83
CA PHE A 180 -19.50 12.91 5.53
C PHE A 180 -18.57 13.64 6.51
N ARG A 181 -17.38 13.08 6.73
CA ARG A 181 -16.27 13.73 7.45
C ARG A 181 -15.32 14.45 6.50
N ALA A 182 -15.57 14.35 5.20
CA ALA A 182 -14.81 15.02 4.18
C ALA A 182 -15.00 16.55 4.26
N SER A 183 -14.04 17.30 3.74
CA SER A 183 -14.10 18.75 3.66
C SER A 183 -15.32 19.21 2.86
N GLN A 184 -15.93 20.33 3.28
CA GLN A 184 -17.17 20.82 2.69
C GLN A 184 -17.06 21.03 1.17
N ILE A 185 -15.91 21.50 0.69
CA ILE A 185 -15.69 21.70 -0.75
C ILE A 185 -15.79 20.38 -1.56
N LEU A 186 -15.36 19.27 -0.99
CA LEU A 186 -15.48 17.95 -1.62
C LEU A 186 -16.93 17.46 -1.60
N VAL A 187 -17.64 17.65 -0.49
CA VAL A 187 -19.06 17.31 -0.37
C VAL A 187 -19.89 18.10 -1.38
N ASP A 188 -19.59 19.40 -1.57
CA ASP A 188 -20.31 20.24 -2.54
C ASP A 188 -20.04 19.81 -3.99
N ARG A 189 -18.82 19.34 -4.30
CA ARG A 189 -18.50 18.73 -5.60
C ARG A 189 -19.31 17.44 -5.85
N VAL A 190 -19.48 16.60 -4.82
CA VAL A 190 -20.33 15.40 -4.92
C VAL A 190 -21.77 15.79 -5.22
N LYS A 191 -22.33 16.77 -4.48
CA LYS A 191 -23.69 17.26 -4.68
C LYS A 191 -23.91 17.83 -6.08
N ALA A 192 -22.89 18.48 -6.65
CA ALA A 192 -22.96 19.06 -7.99
C ALA A 192 -22.74 18.01 -9.12
N ASN A 193 -22.30 16.80 -8.81
CA ASN A 193 -22.01 15.78 -9.80
C ASN A 193 -23.26 14.88 -10.05
N PRO A 194 -23.91 14.96 -11.22
CA PRO A 194 -25.12 14.21 -11.50
C PRO A 194 -24.94 12.68 -11.55
N LYS A 195 -23.70 12.22 -11.63
CA LYS A 195 -23.40 10.79 -11.58
C LYS A 195 -23.25 10.24 -10.16
N MET A 196 -23.26 11.09 -9.11
CA MET A 196 -23.00 10.67 -7.74
C MET A 196 -24.26 10.72 -6.88
N GLU A 197 -24.60 9.60 -6.27
CA GLU A 197 -25.68 9.46 -5.29
C GLU A 197 -25.09 9.27 -3.89
N MET A 198 -25.42 10.16 -2.96
CA MET A 198 -25.01 10.03 -1.56
C MET A 198 -25.96 9.06 -0.85
N VAL A 199 -25.45 7.90 -0.44
CA VAL A 199 -26.21 6.87 0.29
C VAL A 199 -25.75 6.87 1.74
N LEU A 200 -26.33 7.79 2.50
CA LEU A 200 -26.00 8.02 3.92
C LEU A 200 -26.70 7.02 4.84
N ASP A 201 -26.29 6.98 6.12
CA ASP A 201 -26.79 6.03 7.11
C ASP A 201 -26.78 4.58 6.60
N SER A 202 -25.80 4.19 5.78
CA SER A 202 -25.83 2.93 5.06
C SER A 202 -24.48 2.22 5.04
N THR A 203 -24.54 0.88 5.00
CA THR A 203 -23.38 -0.02 4.89
C THR A 203 -23.60 -1.00 3.73
N VAL A 204 -22.50 -1.52 3.18
CA VAL A 204 -22.55 -2.65 2.25
C VAL A 204 -22.49 -3.93 3.06
N ASP A 205 -23.51 -4.78 2.94
CA ASP A 205 -23.62 -6.03 3.68
C ASP A 205 -23.15 -7.25 2.89
N GLU A 206 -23.36 -7.22 1.59
CA GLU A 206 -23.03 -8.35 0.70
C GLU A 206 -22.65 -7.82 -0.69
N ILE A 207 -21.64 -8.44 -1.28
CA ILE A 207 -21.20 -8.23 -2.66
C ILE A 207 -21.31 -9.57 -3.38
N GLY A 208 -21.85 -9.57 -4.60
CA GLY A 208 -22.04 -10.82 -5.33
C GLY A 208 -22.03 -10.65 -6.83
N GLY A 209 -22.01 -11.81 -7.49
CA GLY A 209 -21.97 -11.97 -8.93
C GLY A 209 -21.64 -13.42 -9.28
N THR A 210 -21.36 -13.69 -10.55
CA THR A 210 -20.93 -15.00 -11.00
C THR A 210 -19.39 -15.08 -10.97
N ASP A 211 -18.72 -14.52 -11.96
CA ASP A 211 -17.25 -14.46 -12.02
C ASP A 211 -16.69 -13.11 -11.54
N LEU A 212 -17.43 -12.05 -11.82
CA LEU A 212 -17.13 -10.67 -11.45
C LEU A 212 -18.24 -10.13 -10.54
N VAL A 213 -17.98 -8.97 -9.94
CA VAL A 213 -19.03 -8.23 -9.21
C VAL A 213 -20.14 -7.83 -10.18
N GLU A 214 -21.39 -8.18 -9.84
CA GLU A 214 -22.59 -7.82 -10.59
C GLU A 214 -23.57 -7.00 -9.76
N TRP A 215 -23.52 -7.12 -8.43
CA TRP A 215 -24.42 -6.42 -7.52
C TRP A 215 -23.80 -6.24 -6.12
N ALA A 216 -24.36 -5.28 -5.37
CA ALA A 216 -24.10 -5.10 -3.95
C ALA A 216 -25.43 -4.90 -3.20
N LYS A 217 -25.52 -5.43 -1.97
CA LYS A 217 -26.61 -5.12 -1.03
C LYS A 217 -26.20 -4.03 -0.08
N ILE A 218 -26.98 -2.98 -0.05
CA ILE A 218 -26.78 -1.81 0.81
C ILE A 218 -27.88 -1.81 1.85
N ARG A 219 -27.50 -1.81 3.13
CA ARG A 219 -28.44 -1.74 4.25
C ARG A 219 -28.40 -0.36 4.89
N ASN A 220 -29.56 0.22 5.09
CA ASN A 220 -29.71 1.42 5.91
C ASN A 220 -29.62 1.04 7.39
N VAL A 221 -28.66 1.63 8.12
CA VAL A 221 -28.37 1.24 9.53
C VAL A 221 -29.42 1.73 10.53
N ARG A 222 -30.31 2.69 10.12
CA ARG A 222 -31.39 3.19 10.99
C ARG A 222 -32.69 2.39 10.81
N THR A 223 -33.02 2.08 9.56
CA THR A 223 -34.30 1.41 9.22
C THR A 223 -34.18 -0.07 9.02
N ASN A 224 -32.94 -0.60 8.92
CA ASN A 224 -32.60 -1.95 8.49
C ASN A 224 -33.13 -2.34 7.09
N ALA A 225 -33.63 -1.39 6.31
CA ALA A 225 -34.03 -1.63 4.93
C ALA A 225 -32.82 -2.00 4.08
N VAL A 226 -32.95 -3.06 3.27
CA VAL A 226 -31.92 -3.55 2.36
C VAL A 226 -32.33 -3.27 0.93
N LYS A 227 -31.45 -2.63 0.15
CA LYS A 227 -31.59 -2.40 -1.29
C LYS A 227 -30.44 -3.12 -2.01
N GLN A 228 -30.78 -3.91 -3.02
CA GLN A 228 -29.77 -4.44 -3.94
C GLN A 228 -29.60 -3.47 -5.11
N VAL A 229 -28.37 -3.16 -5.46
CA VAL A 229 -27.99 -2.34 -6.61
C VAL A 229 -27.13 -3.15 -7.57
N ASN A 230 -27.37 -3.04 -8.87
CA ASN A 230 -26.54 -3.67 -9.89
C ASN A 230 -25.34 -2.78 -10.14
N VAL A 231 -24.16 -3.31 -9.94
CA VAL A 231 -22.87 -2.58 -10.04
C VAL A 231 -21.80 -3.49 -10.57
N SER A 232 -20.82 -2.95 -11.26
CA SER A 232 -19.66 -3.72 -11.73
C SER A 232 -18.46 -3.64 -10.78
N GLY A 233 -18.52 -2.78 -9.76
CA GLY A 233 -17.42 -2.63 -8.82
C GLY A 233 -17.82 -2.04 -7.48
N VAL A 234 -17.04 -2.42 -6.46
CA VAL A 234 -17.13 -1.87 -5.11
C VAL A 234 -15.73 -1.43 -4.68
N PHE A 235 -15.57 -0.13 -4.50
CA PHE A 235 -14.32 0.52 -4.11
C PHE A 235 -14.39 0.91 -2.64
N ILE A 236 -13.43 0.44 -1.82
CA ILE A 236 -13.52 0.53 -0.34
C ILE A 236 -12.44 1.46 0.21
N TYR A 237 -12.86 2.59 0.81
CA TYR A 237 -12.01 3.64 1.38
C TYR A 237 -12.38 3.96 2.84
N ILE A 238 -12.32 2.95 3.70
CA ILE A 238 -12.64 3.09 5.13
C ILE A 238 -11.41 3.24 6.01
N GLY A 239 -10.22 3.23 5.41
CA GLY A 239 -8.92 3.47 6.03
C GLY A 239 -7.84 2.56 5.47
N PHE A 240 -6.58 2.91 5.80
CA PHE A 240 -5.38 2.16 5.45
C PHE A 240 -4.41 2.24 6.64
N THR A 241 -3.85 1.12 7.05
CA THR A 241 -2.95 1.04 8.21
C THR A 241 -1.54 0.71 7.76
N PRO A 242 -0.52 1.55 8.06
CA PRO A 242 0.87 1.23 7.79
C PRO A 242 1.35 0.09 8.68
N ASN A 243 2.16 -0.83 8.13
CA ASN A 243 2.74 -1.94 8.87
C ASN A 243 4.02 -1.50 9.62
N SER A 244 3.93 -0.45 10.42
CA SER A 244 5.04 0.21 11.13
C SER A 244 5.28 -0.30 12.55
N GLY A 245 4.57 -1.33 12.99
CA GLY A 245 4.61 -1.85 14.37
C GLY A 245 5.76 -2.82 14.66
N LEU A 246 6.58 -3.18 13.67
CA LEU A 246 7.66 -4.16 13.84
C LEU A 246 8.87 -3.60 14.60
N VAL A 247 9.15 -2.30 14.47
CA VAL A 247 10.27 -1.62 15.15
C VAL A 247 9.93 -1.41 16.60
N LYS A 248 10.80 -1.86 17.52
CA LYS A 248 10.55 -1.83 18.97
C LYS A 248 11.01 -0.53 19.63
N GLU A 249 11.99 0.12 19.05
CA GLU A 249 12.47 1.42 19.52
C GLU A 249 11.49 2.56 19.21
N PRO A 250 11.54 3.67 19.96
CA PRO A 250 10.75 4.86 19.67
C PRO A 250 11.06 5.40 18.25
N LEU A 251 10.14 5.22 17.35
CA LEU A 251 10.25 5.61 15.93
C LEU A 251 9.32 6.81 15.68
N LYS A 252 9.83 7.87 15.06
CA LYS A 252 9.03 9.06 14.72
C LYS A 252 7.99 8.69 13.67
N LYS A 253 6.71 8.90 13.99
CA LYS A 253 5.55 8.60 13.14
C LYS A 253 4.59 9.79 13.14
N ASP A 254 3.78 9.87 12.08
CA ASP A 254 2.65 10.80 12.07
C ASP A 254 1.46 10.26 12.90
N GLU A 255 0.40 11.06 13.01
CA GLU A 255 -0.81 10.73 13.76
C GLU A 255 -1.54 9.46 13.24
N LYS A 256 -1.30 9.07 11.98
CA LYS A 256 -1.87 7.87 11.35
C LYS A 256 -0.96 6.65 11.46
N GLY A 257 0.23 6.80 12.06
CA GLY A 257 1.19 5.73 12.28
C GLY A 257 2.19 5.51 11.14
N TYR A 258 2.22 6.39 10.12
CA TYR A 258 3.22 6.33 9.06
C TYR A 258 4.58 6.80 9.56
N ILE A 259 5.64 6.10 9.14
CA ILE A 259 7.02 6.44 9.51
C ILE A 259 7.42 7.75 8.82
N ILE A 260 7.91 8.71 9.59
CA ILE A 260 8.44 9.97 9.06
C ILE A 260 9.89 9.76 8.65
N THR A 261 10.21 10.13 7.40
CA THR A 261 11.56 10.02 6.83
C THR A 261 12.03 11.37 6.28
N ASN A 262 13.33 11.50 6.08
CA ASN A 262 13.89 12.57 5.27
C ASN A 262 13.96 12.17 3.78
N GLN A 263 14.57 13.01 2.93
CA GLN A 263 14.70 12.78 1.49
C GLN A 263 15.59 11.56 1.14
N ASN A 264 16.48 11.14 2.05
CA ASN A 264 17.33 9.96 1.91
C ASN A 264 16.63 8.67 2.39
N MET A 265 15.35 8.73 2.71
CA MET A 265 14.56 7.63 3.32
C MET A 265 15.04 7.23 4.72
N GLU A 266 15.92 8.04 5.39
CA GLU A 266 16.34 7.80 6.76
C GLU A 266 15.20 8.07 7.74
N THR A 267 15.06 7.23 8.75
CA THR A 267 14.17 7.43 9.88
C THR A 267 14.86 8.19 11.03
N SER A 268 14.15 8.41 12.13
CA SER A 268 14.74 8.96 13.36
C SER A 268 15.82 8.09 14.00
N ILE A 269 15.91 6.82 13.59
CA ILE A 269 16.90 5.85 14.11
C ILE A 269 18.00 5.68 13.08
N PRO A 270 19.29 5.99 13.42
CA PRO A 270 20.42 5.82 12.51
C PRO A 270 20.57 4.39 12.01
N GLY A 271 20.71 4.20 10.70
CA GLY A 271 20.82 2.89 10.04
C GLY A 271 19.47 2.20 9.79
N LEU A 272 18.36 2.81 10.20
CA LEU A 272 17.00 2.36 9.87
C LEU A 272 16.39 3.29 8.81
N PHE A 273 15.99 2.72 7.68
CA PHE A 273 15.32 3.39 6.58
C PHE A 273 13.88 2.91 6.45
N ALA A 274 13.02 3.71 5.83
CA ALA A 274 11.64 3.31 5.54
C ALA A 274 11.23 3.79 4.15
N ILE A 275 10.54 2.92 3.38
CA ILE A 275 10.21 3.11 1.97
C ILE A 275 8.79 2.64 1.64
N GLY A 276 8.23 3.21 0.57
CA GLY A 276 6.90 2.84 0.09
C GLY A 276 5.80 3.19 1.09
N ASP A 277 4.74 2.40 1.10
CA ASP A 277 3.49 2.73 1.77
C ASP A 277 3.54 2.75 3.30
N VAL A 278 4.62 2.27 3.92
CA VAL A 278 4.80 2.33 5.38
C VAL A 278 5.21 3.72 5.85
N ARG A 279 5.77 4.56 4.97
CA ARG A 279 6.22 5.92 5.31
C ARG A 279 5.17 6.98 4.95
N GLN A 280 5.28 8.14 5.60
CA GLN A 280 4.50 9.33 5.27
C GLN A 280 4.89 9.84 3.87
N GLN A 281 3.93 9.87 2.96
CA GLN A 281 4.07 10.38 1.60
C GLN A 281 2.71 10.71 0.98
N LEU A 282 2.73 11.53 -0.08
CA LEU A 282 1.52 11.98 -0.76
C LEU A 282 0.84 10.86 -1.54
N THR A 283 1.61 10.07 -2.28
CA THR A 283 1.10 9.03 -3.17
C THR A 283 1.61 7.64 -2.77
N LYS A 284 0.75 6.64 -2.91
CA LYS A 284 1.05 5.22 -2.64
C LYS A 284 0.94 4.45 -3.95
N GLN A 285 2.00 4.53 -4.75
CA GLN A 285 2.09 3.92 -6.08
C GLN A 285 3.33 3.04 -6.20
N ILE A 286 3.30 2.11 -7.15
CA ILE A 286 4.44 1.20 -7.43
C ILE A 286 5.69 2.02 -7.75
N THR A 287 5.56 3.06 -8.58
CA THR A 287 6.65 3.94 -9.01
C THR A 287 7.29 4.68 -7.85
N ASN A 288 6.49 5.20 -6.92
CA ASN A 288 7.01 5.84 -5.71
C ASN A 288 7.79 4.84 -4.84
N ALA A 289 7.23 3.65 -4.62
CA ALA A 289 7.88 2.62 -3.82
C ALA A 289 9.22 2.19 -4.43
N VAL A 290 9.29 2.03 -5.76
CA VAL A 290 10.53 1.70 -6.50
C VAL A 290 11.57 2.82 -6.36
N GLY A 291 11.18 4.08 -6.53
CA GLY A 291 12.05 5.24 -6.35
C GLY A 291 12.59 5.37 -4.93
N ASP A 292 11.72 5.16 -3.93
CA ASP A 292 12.12 5.10 -2.53
C ASP A 292 13.13 3.98 -2.27
N GLY A 293 12.89 2.78 -2.82
CA GLY A 293 13.76 1.61 -2.69
C GLY A 293 15.15 1.86 -3.25
N THR A 294 15.21 2.48 -4.43
CA THR A 294 16.47 2.91 -5.04
C THR A 294 17.21 3.91 -4.15
N THR A 295 16.53 4.94 -3.68
CA THR A 295 17.11 5.99 -2.83
C THR A 295 17.63 5.42 -1.51
N ALA A 296 16.83 4.57 -0.85
CA ALA A 296 17.21 3.96 0.41
C ALA A 296 18.42 3.03 0.27
N ALA A 297 18.51 2.24 -0.79
CA ALA A 297 19.65 1.34 -1.02
C ALA A 297 20.94 2.13 -1.21
N VAL A 298 20.92 3.21 -2.01
CA VAL A 298 22.09 4.08 -2.22
C VAL A 298 22.46 4.82 -0.92
N ALA A 299 21.47 5.29 -0.16
CA ALA A 299 21.71 5.94 1.12
C ALA A 299 22.28 4.95 2.17
N ALA A 300 21.78 3.70 2.17
CA ALA A 300 22.27 2.62 3.05
C ALA A 300 23.74 2.26 2.75
N GLU A 301 24.12 2.17 1.46
CA GLU A 301 25.51 1.98 1.05
C GLU A 301 26.40 3.09 1.61
N LYS A 302 26.02 4.34 1.39
CA LYS A 302 26.78 5.50 1.91
C LYS A 302 26.83 5.52 3.44
N PHE A 303 25.75 5.10 4.11
CA PHE A 303 25.74 4.97 5.58
C PHE A 303 26.75 3.94 6.07
N ILE A 304 26.78 2.75 5.45
CA ILE A 304 27.71 1.65 5.79
C ILE A 304 29.16 2.09 5.60
N HIS A 305 29.45 2.88 4.56
CA HIS A 305 30.79 3.40 4.28
C HIS A 305 31.13 4.72 5.01
N GLY A 306 30.23 5.25 5.85
CA GLY A 306 30.46 6.48 6.61
C GLY A 306 30.48 7.76 5.77
N THR A 307 29.92 7.74 4.56
CA THR A 307 29.92 8.87 3.60
C THR A 307 28.56 9.54 3.44
N LEU A 308 27.52 9.06 4.13
CA LEU A 308 26.18 9.65 4.06
C LEU A 308 26.13 11.00 4.78
N GLN A 309 25.81 12.05 4.06
CA GLN A 309 25.45 13.35 4.65
C GLN A 309 24.00 13.27 5.16
N ARG A 310 23.86 13.27 6.49
CA ARG A 310 22.56 13.12 7.14
C ARG A 310 21.79 14.44 7.13
N SER A 311 20.54 14.40 6.70
CA SER A 311 19.60 15.52 6.79
C SER A 311 18.65 15.31 7.97
N PRO A 312 18.17 16.39 8.63
CA PRO A 312 17.20 16.25 9.72
C PRO A 312 15.93 15.50 9.30
N VAL A 313 15.46 14.58 10.13
CA VAL A 313 14.21 13.86 9.91
C VAL A 313 13.05 14.71 10.42
N GLY A 314 12.11 15.04 9.55
CA GLY A 314 10.94 15.85 9.85
C GLY A 314 11.23 17.36 9.89
N ALA A 315 12.33 17.81 9.29
CA ALA A 315 12.53 19.22 8.94
C ALA A 315 11.96 19.46 7.54
N GLY A 316 10.76 20.05 7.46
CA GLY A 316 10.26 20.78 6.32
C GLY A 316 9.66 19.98 5.18
N LEU A 317 8.36 19.73 5.26
CA LEU A 317 7.43 20.17 4.24
C LEU A 317 6.53 21.19 4.95
N VAL A 318 6.98 22.43 4.98
CA VAL A 318 6.12 23.59 5.22
C VAL A 318 5.49 23.97 3.89
#